data_998c6553d9a80054a7cad8c699e4bddf
#
_entry.id   998c6553d9a80054a7cad8c699e4bddf
#
_cell.length_a   1.000
_cell.length_b   1.000
_cell.length_c   1.000
_cell.angle_alpha   90.00
_cell.angle_beta   90.00
_cell.angle_gamma   90.00
#
_symmetry.space_group_name_H-M   'P 1'
#
loop_
_entity.id
_entity.type
_entity.pdbx_description
1 polymer ?
#
loop_
_entity_poly.entity_id
_entity_poly.type
_entity_poly.pdbx_seq_one_letter_code
_entity_poly.pdbx_strand_id
1 'polypeptide(L)'
;MSWLRRNAKKLVIPLIGILIFLMTYLMRVTYSAYLDVVREERQENLLLISRAVSRNLQNFFAEQIQKVDILTRTPGFQRGFETYYENGDDRGMKEYIFSYMQSHQQGLAGIYVLDREGEPVFHYDQYPFVGILNGIDLDLKQYANGSRSGIGELVGLLDGQYGVTLANNIYDGNGYLGTVVCVLDMGEISRQYVEILSPENGGYIAVKDENGTVILHPDERMVRFNYKRDLEGFDQYARYDSLRRMLEQQYSEEEGSSVYVEYTNNIMPPVQVMASFSRMNLNGISWYVSAVMPYRAAMQTETSGMRHLGLLAVVICALILTGGAIIYHQRRERQKLKLETRYLRDMNRTLEELHQSQEQVRHYQKLTTIGMLAGGIVHEFNNLLTPVIGYSEFLMEQLGKDNEYY
;
A
#
# COMPACT_ATOMS: atom_id res chain seq x y z
N MET A 1 1.47 34.71 -36.38
CA MET A 1 2.78 34.03 -36.03
C MET A 1 3.76 34.95 -35.27
N SER A 2 3.76 36.27 -35.41
CA SER A 2 4.69 37.18 -34.69
C SER A 2 4.45 37.29 -33.19
N TRP A 3 3.22 37.20 -32.70
CA TRP A 3 2.83 37.27 -31.27
C TRP A 3 3.34 36.05 -30.48
N LEU A 4 3.22 34.83 -31.03
CA LEU A 4 3.71 33.59 -30.44
C LEU A 4 5.26 33.60 -30.29
N ARG A 5 5.99 34.16 -31.26
CA ARG A 5 7.45 34.29 -31.17
C ARG A 5 7.88 35.30 -30.10
N ARG A 6 7.13 36.36 -29.87
CA ARG A 6 7.44 37.42 -28.88
C ARG A 6 7.15 36.98 -27.46
N ASN A 7 6.12 36.15 -27.24
CA ASN A 7 5.71 35.66 -25.93
C ASN A 7 6.17 34.24 -25.60
N ALA A 8 6.80 33.53 -26.53
CA ALA A 8 7.34 32.18 -26.30
C ALA A 8 8.27 32.09 -25.07
N LYS A 9 8.97 33.18 -24.77
CA LYS A 9 9.86 33.27 -23.58
C LYS A 9 9.11 33.28 -22.26
N LYS A 10 7.92 33.89 -22.23
CA LYS A 10 7.07 33.98 -21.02
C LYS A 10 6.25 32.72 -20.83
N LEU A 11 6.10 31.88 -21.87
CA LEU A 11 5.31 30.64 -21.86
C LEU A 11 6.09 29.37 -21.50
N VAL A 12 7.41 29.36 -21.69
CA VAL A 12 8.25 28.15 -21.44
C VAL A 12 8.29 27.77 -19.97
N ILE A 13 8.45 28.74 -19.07
CA ILE A 13 8.52 28.48 -17.61
C ILE A 13 7.19 27.93 -17.09
N PRO A 14 6.02 28.56 -17.38
CA PRO A 14 4.73 28.00 -16.94
C PRO A 14 4.43 26.65 -17.62
N LEU A 15 4.85 26.43 -18.86
CA LEU A 15 4.68 25.14 -19.54
C LEU A 15 5.46 24.01 -18.82
N ILE A 16 6.70 24.25 -18.42
CA ILE A 16 7.51 23.31 -17.62
C ILE A 16 6.82 23.06 -16.28
N GLY A 17 6.31 24.10 -15.60
CA GLY A 17 5.56 23.99 -14.36
C GLY A 17 4.30 23.12 -14.50
N ILE A 18 3.52 23.31 -15.56
CA ILE A 18 2.34 22.53 -15.88
C ILE A 18 2.73 21.06 -16.15
N LEU A 19 3.81 20.82 -16.89
CA LEU A 19 4.29 19.46 -17.19
C LEU A 19 4.70 18.71 -15.92
N ILE A 20 5.43 19.36 -15.01
CA ILE A 20 5.84 18.77 -13.72
C ILE A 20 4.60 18.50 -12.86
N PHE A 21 3.65 19.46 -12.80
CA PHE A 21 2.40 19.28 -12.07
C PHE A 21 1.59 18.11 -12.61
N LEU A 22 1.43 18.02 -13.94
CA LEU A 22 0.72 16.91 -14.58
C LEU A 22 1.40 15.57 -14.30
N MET A 23 2.72 15.51 -14.36
CA MET A 23 3.49 14.30 -14.08
C MET A 23 3.33 13.85 -12.62
N THR A 24 3.41 14.77 -11.66
CA THR A 24 3.21 14.46 -10.23
C THR A 24 1.77 14.06 -9.94
N TYR A 25 0.81 14.68 -10.59
CA TYR A 25 -0.61 14.31 -10.48
C TYR A 25 -0.87 12.90 -11.03
N LEU A 26 -0.40 12.61 -12.24
CA LEU A 26 -0.51 11.27 -12.85
C LEU A 26 0.16 10.20 -11.98
N MET A 27 1.35 10.48 -11.46
CA MET A 27 2.05 9.57 -10.57
C MET A 27 1.24 9.29 -9.31
N ARG A 28 0.63 10.31 -8.70
CA ARG A 28 -0.23 10.13 -7.53
C ARG A 28 -1.46 9.28 -7.83
N VAL A 29 -2.13 9.52 -8.96
CA VAL A 29 -3.30 8.74 -9.38
C VAL A 29 -2.92 7.29 -9.66
N THR A 30 -1.82 7.06 -10.39
CA THR A 30 -1.32 5.70 -10.67
C THR A 30 -0.93 4.97 -9.38
N TYR A 31 -0.28 5.67 -8.45
CA TYR A 31 0.09 5.10 -7.16
C TYR A 31 -1.14 4.70 -6.33
N SER A 32 -2.16 5.56 -6.27
CA SER A 32 -3.41 5.25 -5.57
C SER A 32 -4.11 4.03 -6.18
N ALA A 33 -4.25 3.99 -7.51
CA ALA A 33 -4.84 2.86 -8.21
C ALA A 33 -4.06 1.55 -8.00
N TYR A 34 -2.74 1.63 -8.00
CA TYR A 34 -1.88 0.48 -7.71
C TYR A 34 -2.08 -0.07 -6.28
N LEU A 35 -2.16 0.82 -5.28
CA LEU A 35 -2.43 0.41 -3.90
C LEU A 35 -3.80 -0.26 -3.75
N ASP A 36 -4.81 0.19 -4.50
CA ASP A 36 -6.14 -0.43 -4.47
C ASP A 36 -6.09 -1.85 -5.08
N VAL A 37 -5.40 -2.05 -6.20
CA VAL A 37 -5.19 -3.38 -6.80
C VAL A 37 -4.44 -4.32 -5.85
N VAL A 38 -3.35 -3.85 -5.24
CA VAL A 38 -2.59 -4.66 -4.27
C VAL A 38 -3.46 -5.03 -3.07
N ARG A 39 -4.28 -4.09 -2.58
CA ARG A 39 -5.22 -4.37 -1.48
C ARG A 39 -6.20 -5.46 -1.85
N GLU A 40 -6.82 -5.37 -3.01
CA GLU A 40 -7.78 -6.35 -3.51
C GLU A 40 -7.14 -7.74 -3.66
N GLU A 41 -5.97 -7.82 -4.27
CA GLU A 41 -5.21 -9.07 -4.42
C GLU A 41 -4.88 -9.70 -3.05
N ARG A 42 -4.44 -8.88 -2.07
CA ARG A 42 -4.15 -9.38 -0.73
C ARG A 42 -5.41 -9.86 0.00
N GLN A 43 -6.53 -9.16 -0.14
CA GLN A 43 -7.80 -9.59 0.41
C GLN A 43 -8.29 -10.90 -0.21
N GLU A 44 -8.14 -11.07 -1.51
CA GLU A 44 -8.47 -12.32 -2.20
C GLU A 44 -7.59 -13.49 -1.73
N ASN A 45 -6.29 -13.28 -1.58
CA ASN A 45 -5.37 -14.29 -1.04
C ASN A 45 -5.75 -14.68 0.40
N LEU A 46 -6.07 -13.72 1.27
CA LEU A 46 -6.54 -14.01 2.62
C LEU A 46 -7.89 -14.77 2.61
N LEU A 47 -8.77 -14.44 1.67
CA LEU A 47 -10.04 -15.15 1.52
C LEU A 47 -9.83 -16.60 1.08
N LEU A 48 -8.91 -16.86 0.17
CA LEU A 48 -8.54 -18.21 -0.22
C LEU A 48 -7.99 -19.02 0.96
N ILE A 49 -7.16 -18.42 1.79
CA ILE A 49 -6.64 -19.05 3.00
C ILE A 49 -7.79 -19.35 3.98
N SER A 50 -8.66 -18.39 4.27
CA SER A 50 -9.79 -18.61 5.18
C SER A 50 -10.75 -19.70 4.71
N ARG A 51 -11.02 -19.76 3.39
CA ARG A 51 -11.81 -20.85 2.77
C ARG A 51 -11.12 -22.21 2.92
N ALA A 52 -9.81 -22.27 2.67
CA ALA A 52 -9.06 -23.53 2.78
C ALA A 52 -9.09 -24.06 4.21
N VAL A 53 -8.82 -23.21 5.20
CA VAL A 53 -8.88 -23.58 6.61
C VAL A 53 -10.30 -23.96 7.03
N SER A 54 -11.30 -23.17 6.62
CA SER A 54 -12.72 -23.44 6.89
C SER A 54 -13.10 -24.85 6.40
N ARG A 55 -12.74 -25.21 5.17
CA ARG A 55 -12.99 -26.54 4.60
C ARG A 55 -12.24 -27.66 5.33
N ASN A 56 -10.97 -27.43 5.68
CA ASN A 56 -10.17 -28.41 6.40
C ASN A 56 -10.77 -28.71 7.77
N LEU A 57 -11.12 -27.68 8.53
CA LEU A 57 -11.76 -27.82 9.83
C LEU A 57 -13.15 -28.46 9.71
N GLN A 58 -13.95 -28.02 8.72
CA GLN A 58 -15.28 -28.63 8.48
C GLN A 58 -15.18 -30.11 8.18
N ASN A 59 -14.27 -30.52 7.34
CA ASN A 59 -14.03 -31.94 7.01
C ASN A 59 -13.56 -32.71 8.25
N PHE A 60 -12.62 -32.16 9.00
CA PHE A 60 -12.14 -32.77 10.24
C PHE A 60 -13.28 -33.00 11.23
N PHE A 61 -14.07 -31.97 11.55
CA PHE A 61 -15.18 -32.09 12.49
C PHE A 61 -16.28 -33.03 11.97
N ALA A 62 -16.61 -32.97 10.69
CA ALA A 62 -17.56 -33.90 10.08
C ALA A 62 -17.11 -35.37 10.21
N GLU A 63 -15.82 -35.61 10.01
CA GLU A 63 -15.22 -36.93 10.20
C GLU A 63 -15.29 -37.38 11.67
N GLN A 64 -14.96 -36.49 12.63
CA GLN A 64 -15.06 -36.83 14.07
C GLN A 64 -16.50 -37.12 14.48
N ILE A 65 -17.47 -36.30 14.03
CA ILE A 65 -18.90 -36.54 14.29
C ILE A 65 -19.31 -37.92 13.75
N GLN A 66 -18.94 -38.24 12.53
CA GLN A 66 -19.28 -39.53 11.92
C GLN A 66 -18.63 -40.69 12.68
N LYS A 67 -17.42 -40.57 13.15
CA LYS A 67 -16.73 -41.64 13.93
C LYS A 67 -17.40 -41.88 15.25
N VAL A 68 -17.80 -40.84 15.98
CA VAL A 68 -18.52 -41.00 17.23
C VAL A 68 -19.93 -41.55 16.99
N ASP A 69 -20.60 -41.17 15.91
CA ASP A 69 -21.91 -41.74 15.51
C ASP A 69 -21.81 -43.23 15.20
N ILE A 70 -20.77 -43.68 14.49
CA ILE A 70 -20.51 -45.09 14.24
C ILE A 70 -20.32 -45.85 15.56
N LEU A 71 -19.52 -45.32 16.48
CA LEU A 71 -19.31 -45.94 17.80
C LEU A 71 -20.63 -46.13 18.55
N THR A 72 -21.41 -45.06 18.70
CA THR A 72 -22.68 -45.08 19.46
C THR A 72 -23.78 -45.94 18.85
N ARG A 73 -23.75 -46.15 17.52
CA ARG A 73 -24.67 -47.00 16.78
C ARG A 73 -24.20 -48.45 16.63
N THR A 74 -23.00 -48.76 17.06
CA THR A 74 -22.49 -50.13 16.98
C THR A 74 -23.27 -51.06 17.94
N PRO A 75 -23.93 -52.16 17.43
CA PRO A 75 -24.77 -52.99 18.29
C PRO A 75 -23.98 -53.68 19.41
N GLY A 76 -22.70 -53.96 19.22
CA GLY A 76 -21.83 -54.51 20.26
C GLY A 76 -21.58 -53.51 21.40
N PHE A 77 -21.36 -52.25 21.05
CA PHE A 77 -21.20 -51.17 22.04
C PHE A 77 -22.49 -50.92 22.86
N GLN A 78 -23.63 -50.88 22.18
CA GLN A 78 -24.96 -50.73 22.81
C GLN A 78 -25.23 -51.87 23.75
N ARG A 79 -25.04 -53.12 23.37
CA ARG A 79 -25.18 -54.30 24.25
C ARG A 79 -24.20 -54.28 25.43
N GLY A 80 -22.99 -53.80 25.24
CA GLY A 80 -22.02 -53.61 26.33
C GLY A 80 -22.55 -52.62 27.35
N PHE A 81 -23.28 -51.59 26.90
CA PHE A 81 -23.91 -50.59 27.78
C PHE A 81 -25.10 -51.13 28.52
N GLU A 82 -25.96 -51.92 27.84
CA GLU A 82 -27.07 -52.65 28.47
C GLU A 82 -26.57 -53.60 29.57
N THR A 83 -25.51 -54.41 29.26
CA THR A 83 -24.88 -55.31 30.22
C THR A 83 -24.33 -54.60 31.45
N TYR A 84 -23.76 -53.37 31.25
CA TYR A 84 -23.35 -52.53 32.35
C TYR A 84 -24.54 -52.17 33.28
N TYR A 85 -25.72 -51.80 32.72
CA TYR A 85 -26.92 -51.53 33.51
C TYR A 85 -27.47 -52.74 34.24
N GLU A 86 -27.35 -53.93 33.65
CA GLU A 86 -27.89 -55.16 34.26
C GLU A 86 -27.03 -55.69 35.41
N ASN A 87 -25.71 -55.62 35.31
CA ASN A 87 -24.82 -56.32 36.24
C ASN A 87 -23.49 -55.58 36.57
N GLY A 88 -23.32 -54.34 36.08
CA GLY A 88 -22.11 -53.53 36.30
C GLY A 88 -20.87 -53.94 35.50
N ASP A 89 -21.01 -54.84 34.52
CA ASP A 89 -19.90 -55.32 33.67
C ASP A 89 -19.68 -54.35 32.48
N ASP A 90 -18.61 -53.57 32.53
CA ASP A 90 -18.24 -52.58 31.52
C ASP A 90 -17.24 -53.09 30.48
N ARG A 91 -16.78 -54.33 30.56
CA ARG A 91 -15.69 -54.89 29.67
C ARG A 91 -16.06 -54.85 28.20
N GLY A 92 -17.26 -55.23 27.84
CA GLY A 92 -17.72 -55.20 26.45
C GLY A 92 -17.75 -53.82 25.85
N MET A 93 -18.18 -52.82 26.62
CA MET A 93 -18.20 -51.43 26.22
C MET A 93 -16.75 -50.86 26.07
N LYS A 94 -15.87 -51.14 27.04
CA LYS A 94 -14.48 -50.69 27.08
C LYS A 94 -13.68 -51.15 25.82
N GLU A 95 -13.92 -52.36 25.34
CA GLU A 95 -13.24 -52.90 24.15
C GLU A 95 -13.49 -52.02 22.91
N TYR A 96 -14.73 -51.55 22.69
CA TYR A 96 -15.07 -50.64 21.60
C TYR A 96 -14.49 -49.25 21.80
N ILE A 97 -14.46 -48.76 23.03
CA ILE A 97 -13.84 -47.47 23.34
C ILE A 97 -12.35 -47.49 23.09
N PHE A 98 -11.64 -48.53 23.54
CA PHE A 98 -10.21 -48.69 23.29
C PHE A 98 -9.89 -48.81 21.80
N SER A 99 -10.70 -49.55 21.04
CA SER A 99 -10.56 -49.65 19.58
C SER A 99 -10.75 -48.30 18.91
N TYR A 100 -11.77 -47.57 19.35
CA TYR A 100 -11.99 -46.18 18.87
C TYR A 100 -10.79 -45.28 19.19
N MET A 101 -10.29 -45.28 20.42
CA MET A 101 -9.14 -44.49 20.82
C MET A 101 -7.85 -44.82 20.04
N GLN A 102 -7.56 -46.14 19.82
CA GLN A 102 -6.39 -46.56 19.05
C GLN A 102 -6.45 -46.08 17.61
N SER A 103 -7.64 -46.01 17.02
CA SER A 103 -7.83 -45.51 15.65
C SER A 103 -7.87 -43.98 15.55
N HIS A 104 -7.92 -43.24 16.68
CA HIS A 104 -8.16 -41.80 16.74
C HIS A 104 -7.26 -41.09 17.77
N GLN A 105 -5.97 -41.41 17.78
CA GLN A 105 -5.01 -40.84 18.72
C GLN A 105 -4.75 -39.33 18.53
N GLN A 106 -5.00 -38.81 17.32
CA GLN A 106 -4.70 -37.41 17.02
C GLN A 106 -5.85 -36.49 17.39
N GLY A 107 -5.57 -35.51 18.23
CA GLY A 107 -6.52 -34.47 18.63
C GLY A 107 -7.57 -34.89 19.65
N LEU A 108 -7.51 -36.10 20.21
CA LEU A 108 -8.43 -36.54 21.26
C LEU A 108 -7.81 -36.29 22.64
N ALA A 109 -8.26 -35.26 23.36
CA ALA A 109 -7.81 -34.97 24.73
C ALA A 109 -8.49 -35.84 25.78
N GLY A 110 -9.73 -36.25 25.56
CA GLY A 110 -10.48 -37.11 26.49
C GLY A 110 -11.71 -37.72 25.88
N ILE A 111 -12.22 -38.83 26.49
CA ILE A 111 -13.48 -39.46 26.17
C ILE A 111 -14.18 -39.83 27.45
N TYR A 112 -15.45 -39.48 27.53
CA TYR A 112 -16.38 -39.78 28.64
C TYR A 112 -17.57 -40.53 28.11
N VAL A 113 -17.96 -41.58 28.76
CA VAL A 113 -19.20 -42.28 28.50
C VAL A 113 -20.10 -42.12 29.74
N LEU A 114 -21.24 -41.49 29.52
CA LEU A 114 -22.16 -41.08 30.57
C LEU A 114 -23.41 -41.93 30.52
N ASP A 115 -23.95 -42.22 31.71
CA ASP A 115 -25.27 -42.85 31.85
C ASP A 115 -26.42 -41.88 31.58
N ARG A 116 -27.65 -42.31 31.85
CA ARG A 116 -28.87 -41.50 31.63
C ARG A 116 -28.89 -40.24 32.50
N GLU A 117 -28.35 -40.33 33.69
CA GLU A 117 -28.25 -39.26 34.68
C GLU A 117 -27.09 -38.30 34.44
N GLY A 118 -26.20 -38.61 33.46
CA GLY A 118 -25.00 -37.82 33.12
C GLY A 118 -23.82 -38.11 34.03
N GLU A 119 -23.86 -39.24 34.78
CA GLU A 119 -22.74 -39.70 35.59
C GLU A 119 -21.77 -40.53 34.74
N PRO A 120 -20.45 -40.40 34.90
CA PRO A 120 -19.46 -41.09 34.08
C PRO A 120 -19.37 -42.57 34.42
N VAL A 121 -19.75 -43.42 33.47
CA VAL A 121 -19.55 -44.89 33.50
C VAL A 121 -18.10 -45.23 33.11
N PHE A 122 -17.55 -44.51 32.18
CA PHE A 122 -16.17 -44.64 31.74
C PHE A 122 -15.61 -43.28 31.41
N HIS A 123 -14.36 -43.06 31.77
CA HIS A 123 -13.62 -41.88 31.30
C HIS A 123 -12.16 -42.23 30.98
N TYR A 124 -11.60 -41.52 30.05
CA TYR A 124 -10.19 -41.55 29.74
C TYR A 124 -9.77 -40.12 29.41
N ASP A 125 -8.68 -39.66 30.06
CA ASP A 125 -8.05 -38.40 29.80
C ASP A 125 -6.61 -38.66 29.37
N GLN A 126 -6.15 -37.98 28.32
CA GLN A 126 -4.78 -38.07 27.84
C GLN A 126 -3.78 -37.52 28.89
N TYR A 127 -4.27 -36.73 29.85
CA TYR A 127 -3.49 -36.13 30.92
C TYR A 127 -3.80 -36.76 32.28
N PRO A 128 -3.33 -37.99 32.56
CA PRO A 128 -3.80 -38.82 33.68
C PRO A 128 -3.30 -38.41 35.08
N PHE A 129 -2.64 -37.27 35.25
CA PHE A 129 -1.84 -36.99 36.45
C PHE A 129 -2.50 -36.15 37.55
N VAL A 130 -3.73 -35.79 37.45
CA VAL A 130 -4.43 -35.17 38.59
C VAL A 130 -5.68 -35.97 38.86
N GLY A 131 -5.62 -36.82 39.88
CA GLY A 131 -6.65 -37.76 40.32
C GLY A 131 -7.99 -37.15 40.73
N ILE A 132 -8.48 -36.28 39.92
CA ILE A 132 -9.80 -35.65 39.97
C ILE A 132 -10.25 -35.58 38.51
N LEU A 133 -11.54 -35.76 38.25
CA LEU A 133 -12.22 -35.35 36.99
C LEU A 133 -11.95 -33.90 36.57
N ASN A 134 -10.91 -33.32 37.05
CA ASN A 134 -10.58 -31.87 37.09
C ASN A 134 -9.49 -31.45 36.12
N GLY A 135 -9.04 -32.30 35.23
CA GLY A 135 -8.17 -31.89 34.12
C GLY A 135 -8.91 -31.11 33.06
N ILE A 136 -10.22 -31.24 33.02
CA ILE A 136 -11.12 -30.60 32.05
C ILE A 136 -12.24 -29.94 32.82
N ASP A 137 -12.41 -28.63 32.67
CA ASP A 137 -13.51 -27.85 33.27
C ASP A 137 -14.80 -28.11 32.47
N LEU A 138 -15.36 -29.29 32.66
CA LEU A 138 -16.51 -29.80 31.94
C LEU A 138 -17.66 -30.18 32.90
N ASP A 139 -18.80 -29.52 32.75
CA ASP A 139 -20.05 -29.93 33.41
C ASP A 139 -20.69 -31.08 32.61
N LEU A 140 -20.48 -32.32 33.10
CA LEU A 140 -21.01 -33.50 32.46
C LEU A 140 -22.54 -33.61 32.57
N LYS A 141 -23.16 -33.02 33.58
CA LYS A 141 -24.61 -33.07 33.81
C LYS A 141 -25.44 -32.39 32.73
N GLN A 142 -24.83 -31.49 31.96
CA GLN A 142 -25.48 -30.87 30.82
C GLN A 142 -25.81 -31.87 29.68
N TYR A 143 -25.23 -33.06 29.70
CA TYR A 143 -25.47 -34.11 28.72
C TYR A 143 -26.48 -35.17 29.19
N ALA A 144 -26.99 -35.06 30.43
CA ALA A 144 -28.01 -35.98 30.98
C ALA A 144 -29.26 -36.00 30.09
N ASN A 145 -29.93 -37.16 30.07
CA ASN A 145 -31.19 -37.38 29.35
C ASN A 145 -31.13 -37.07 27.84
N GLY A 146 -29.95 -37.07 27.24
CA GLY A 146 -29.80 -36.79 25.81
C GLY A 146 -30.06 -35.33 25.44
N SER A 147 -29.93 -34.42 26.38
CA SER A 147 -30.25 -32.99 26.21
C SER A 147 -29.33 -32.28 25.21
N ARG A 148 -28.13 -32.76 25.04
CA ARG A 148 -27.13 -32.19 24.09
C ARG A 148 -26.45 -33.25 23.23
N SER A 149 -26.32 -32.97 21.95
CA SER A 149 -25.53 -33.77 21.00
C SER A 149 -24.89 -32.83 19.96
N GLY A 150 -23.80 -33.26 19.32
CA GLY A 150 -23.05 -32.48 18.36
C GLY A 150 -21.85 -31.76 18.99
N ILE A 151 -21.36 -30.73 18.32
CA ILE A 151 -20.26 -29.89 18.84
C ILE A 151 -20.76 -29.03 19.97
N GLY A 152 -20.07 -29.07 21.09
CA GLY A 152 -20.45 -28.36 22.30
C GLY A 152 -19.55 -27.16 22.63
N GLU A 153 -19.34 -26.93 23.90
CA GLU A 153 -18.66 -25.75 24.43
C GLU A 153 -17.13 -25.88 24.41
N LEU A 154 -16.47 -24.74 24.47
CA LEU A 154 -15.02 -24.64 24.67
C LEU A 154 -14.72 -24.92 26.15
N VAL A 155 -13.89 -25.90 26.42
CA VAL A 155 -13.49 -26.33 27.76
C VAL A 155 -12.01 -26.10 28.00
N GLY A 156 -11.61 -25.77 29.21
CA GLY A 156 -10.20 -25.67 29.61
C GLY A 156 -9.56 -27.04 29.76
N LEU A 157 -8.37 -27.24 29.21
CA LEU A 157 -7.52 -28.38 29.43
C LEU A 157 -6.42 -28.05 30.44
N LEU A 158 -5.72 -29.07 30.94
CA LEU A 158 -4.50 -28.88 31.71
C LEU A 158 -3.48 -28.07 30.88
N ASP A 159 -2.63 -27.33 31.54
CA ASP A 159 -1.60 -26.46 30.92
C ASP A 159 -2.09 -25.21 30.17
N GLY A 160 -3.34 -24.79 30.42
CA GLY A 160 -3.90 -23.59 29.81
C GLY A 160 -4.37 -23.78 28.38
N GLN A 161 -4.32 -25.00 27.86
CA GLN A 161 -4.86 -25.33 26.52
C GLN A 161 -6.41 -25.43 26.58
N TYR A 162 -7.02 -25.51 25.42
CA TYR A 162 -8.47 -25.54 25.28
C TYR A 162 -8.90 -26.70 24.38
N GLY A 163 -10.01 -27.32 24.75
CA GLY A 163 -10.66 -28.33 23.95
C GLY A 163 -12.08 -27.91 23.55
N VAL A 164 -12.62 -28.59 22.58
CA VAL A 164 -14.04 -28.51 22.18
C VAL A 164 -14.68 -29.85 22.39
N THR A 165 -15.86 -29.84 22.99
CA THR A 165 -16.62 -31.07 23.21
C THR A 165 -17.37 -31.51 21.96
N LEU A 166 -17.43 -32.81 21.75
CA LEU A 166 -18.25 -33.47 20.73
C LEU A 166 -19.07 -34.58 21.40
N ALA A 167 -20.35 -34.42 21.48
CA ALA A 167 -21.24 -35.36 22.13
C ALA A 167 -22.12 -36.10 21.14
N ASN A 168 -22.36 -37.38 21.39
CA ASN A 168 -23.35 -38.15 20.66
C ASN A 168 -24.08 -39.11 21.60
N ASN A 169 -25.40 -39.13 21.44
CA ASN A 169 -26.31 -39.90 22.29
C ASN A 169 -26.31 -41.37 21.85
N ILE A 170 -26.41 -42.26 22.84
CA ILE A 170 -26.53 -43.70 22.65
C ILE A 170 -27.99 -44.08 22.79
N TYR A 171 -28.56 -44.78 21.82
CA TYR A 171 -29.93 -45.30 21.83
C TYR A 171 -29.91 -46.80 21.52
N ASP A 172 -30.83 -47.50 22.16
CA ASP A 172 -31.21 -48.86 21.80
C ASP A 172 -32.63 -48.94 21.22
N GLY A 173 -33.20 -50.13 21.05
CA GLY A 173 -34.58 -50.32 20.63
C GLY A 173 -35.59 -49.83 21.64
N ASN A 174 -35.20 -49.59 22.90
CA ASN A 174 -36.05 -49.22 24.05
C ASN A 174 -35.92 -47.74 24.45
N GLY A 175 -34.94 -47.01 23.91
CA GLY A 175 -34.78 -45.58 24.17
C GLY A 175 -33.35 -45.10 24.39
N TYR A 176 -33.24 -43.99 25.10
CA TYR A 176 -31.96 -43.38 25.42
C TYR A 176 -31.20 -44.17 26.50
N LEU A 177 -29.94 -44.51 26.23
CA LEU A 177 -29.08 -45.26 27.16
C LEU A 177 -28.06 -44.35 27.86
N GLY A 178 -27.52 -43.38 27.16
CA GLY A 178 -26.45 -42.54 27.66
C GLY A 178 -25.82 -41.66 26.56
N THR A 179 -24.70 -41.04 26.84
CA THR A 179 -24.01 -40.13 25.92
C THR A 179 -22.49 -40.41 25.90
N VAL A 180 -21.89 -40.45 24.71
CA VAL A 180 -20.45 -40.36 24.56
C VAL A 180 -20.07 -38.89 24.36
N VAL A 181 -19.12 -38.40 25.13
CA VAL A 181 -18.55 -37.04 25.01
C VAL A 181 -17.06 -37.16 24.75
N CYS A 182 -16.64 -36.77 23.59
CA CYS A 182 -15.21 -36.61 23.24
C CYS A 182 -14.79 -35.18 23.45
N VAL A 183 -13.59 -34.95 23.95
CA VAL A 183 -12.96 -33.65 24.07
C VAL A 183 -11.83 -33.60 23.07
N LEU A 184 -11.88 -32.68 22.12
CA LEU A 184 -10.90 -32.52 21.06
C LEU A 184 -9.96 -31.38 21.43
N ASP A 185 -8.64 -31.62 21.39
CA ASP A 185 -7.59 -30.65 21.68
C ASP A 185 -7.49 -29.63 20.52
N MET A 186 -7.91 -28.41 20.78
CA MET A 186 -7.88 -27.34 19.79
C MET A 186 -6.47 -26.85 19.47
N GLY A 187 -5.50 -27.01 20.39
CA GLY A 187 -4.11 -26.69 20.14
C GLY A 187 -3.46 -27.66 19.13
N GLU A 188 -3.75 -28.97 19.26
CA GLU A 188 -3.28 -29.96 18.29
C GLU A 188 -3.94 -29.78 16.93
N ILE A 189 -5.24 -29.53 16.91
CA ILE A 189 -6.00 -29.22 15.69
C ILE A 189 -5.46 -27.94 15.02
N SER A 190 -5.12 -26.92 15.80
CA SER A 190 -4.50 -25.69 15.30
C SER A 190 -3.19 -25.98 14.58
N ARG A 191 -2.30 -26.68 15.22
CA ARG A 191 -0.99 -27.01 14.63
C ARG A 191 -1.13 -27.78 13.31
N GLN A 192 -2.08 -28.69 13.23
CA GLN A 192 -2.23 -29.58 12.07
C GLN A 192 -2.98 -28.92 10.90
N TYR A 193 -4.02 -28.15 11.16
CA TYR A 193 -4.95 -27.67 10.11
C TYR A 193 -4.97 -26.17 9.90
N VAL A 194 -4.39 -25.37 10.82
CA VAL A 194 -4.51 -23.93 10.84
C VAL A 194 -3.14 -23.25 10.68
N GLU A 195 -2.18 -23.59 11.52
CA GLU A 195 -0.86 -22.92 11.54
C GLU A 195 -0.08 -23.08 10.23
N ILE A 196 -0.21 -24.24 9.59
CA ILE A 196 0.44 -24.52 8.28
C ILE A 196 -0.02 -23.55 7.18
N LEU A 197 -1.25 -23.06 7.27
CA LEU A 197 -1.86 -22.17 6.31
C LEU A 197 -1.86 -20.70 6.76
N SER A 198 -1.25 -20.39 7.90
CA SER A 198 -1.19 -19.02 8.42
C SER A 198 -0.47 -18.09 7.44
N PRO A 199 -1.00 -16.87 7.21
CA PRO A 199 -0.38 -15.92 6.32
C PRO A 199 1.02 -15.54 6.80
N GLU A 200 1.95 -15.32 5.86
CA GLU A 200 3.32 -14.87 6.15
C GLU A 200 3.35 -13.47 6.79
N ASN A 201 4.56 -13.04 7.20
CA ASN A 201 4.82 -11.67 7.68
C ASN A 201 3.99 -11.24 8.91
N GLY A 202 3.80 -12.16 9.85
CA GLY A 202 3.07 -11.89 11.10
C GLY A 202 1.56 -11.94 10.94
N GLY A 203 1.07 -12.54 9.86
CA GLY A 203 -0.33 -12.89 9.71
C GLY A 203 -0.69 -14.10 10.56
N TYR A 204 -1.97 -14.27 10.82
CA TYR A 204 -2.50 -15.36 11.63
C TYR A 204 -3.93 -15.72 11.23
N ILE A 205 -4.41 -16.83 11.77
CA ILE A 205 -5.78 -17.29 11.59
C ILE A 205 -6.46 -17.29 12.96
N ALA A 206 -7.67 -16.78 13.01
CA ALA A 206 -8.54 -16.82 14.19
C ALA A 206 -9.86 -17.48 13.82
N VAL A 207 -10.39 -18.29 14.74
CA VAL A 207 -11.72 -18.91 14.61
C VAL A 207 -12.62 -18.40 15.72
N LYS A 208 -13.83 -17.99 15.37
CA LYS A 208 -14.87 -17.51 16.30
C LYS A 208 -16.16 -18.28 16.11
N ASP A 209 -16.90 -18.44 17.19
CA ASP A 209 -18.26 -18.96 17.12
C ASP A 209 -19.29 -17.90 16.70
N GLU A 210 -20.53 -18.30 16.54
CA GLU A 210 -21.66 -17.41 16.20
C GLU A 210 -21.97 -16.37 17.29
N ASN A 211 -21.53 -16.61 18.52
CA ASN A 211 -21.69 -15.69 19.65
C ASN A 211 -20.56 -14.66 19.75
N GLY A 212 -19.52 -14.79 18.91
CA GLY A 212 -18.35 -13.91 18.91
C GLY A 212 -17.25 -14.33 19.88
N THR A 213 -17.32 -15.56 20.41
CA THR A 213 -16.27 -16.13 21.26
C THR A 213 -15.13 -16.64 20.38
N VAL A 214 -13.92 -16.27 20.70
CA VAL A 214 -12.73 -16.77 20.04
C VAL A 214 -12.45 -18.21 20.49
N ILE A 215 -12.50 -19.14 19.54
CA ILE A 215 -12.25 -20.56 19.76
C ILE A 215 -10.79 -20.90 19.50
N LEU A 216 -10.18 -20.24 18.52
CA LEU A 216 -8.83 -20.50 18.10
C LEU A 216 -8.11 -19.20 17.76
N HIS A 217 -6.94 -19.00 18.34
CA HIS A 217 -6.09 -17.84 18.13
C HIS A 217 -4.64 -18.17 18.48
N PRO A 218 -3.62 -17.66 17.77
CA PRO A 218 -2.20 -17.93 18.11
C PRO A 218 -1.76 -17.31 19.45
N ASP A 219 -2.43 -16.26 19.90
CA ASP A 219 -2.28 -15.72 21.25
C ASP A 219 -3.33 -16.38 22.16
N GLU A 220 -2.90 -17.26 23.05
CA GLU A 220 -3.79 -18.01 23.96
C GLU A 220 -4.67 -17.10 24.83
N ARG A 221 -4.21 -15.88 25.14
CA ARG A 221 -4.98 -14.90 25.93
C ARG A 221 -6.26 -14.45 25.21
N MET A 222 -6.30 -14.61 23.90
CA MET A 222 -7.48 -14.30 23.07
C MET A 222 -8.51 -15.43 23.06
N VAL A 223 -8.12 -16.66 23.36
CA VAL A 223 -9.07 -17.77 23.43
C VAL A 223 -10.06 -17.52 24.58
N ARG A 224 -11.33 -17.77 24.35
CA ARG A 224 -12.48 -17.38 25.21
C ARG A 224 -12.80 -15.88 25.24
N PHE A 225 -12.01 -15.01 24.63
CA PHE A 225 -12.40 -13.61 24.47
C PHE A 225 -13.66 -13.52 23.61
N ASN A 226 -14.66 -12.77 24.08
CA ASN A 226 -15.92 -12.61 23.36
C ASN A 226 -16.08 -11.16 22.89
N TYR A 227 -16.03 -10.95 21.59
CA TYR A 227 -16.09 -9.61 20.98
C TYR A 227 -17.41 -8.87 21.28
N LYS A 228 -18.51 -9.58 21.45
CA LYS A 228 -19.80 -8.95 21.79
C LYS A 228 -19.86 -8.52 23.26
N ARG A 229 -19.49 -9.41 24.18
CA ARG A 229 -19.56 -9.19 25.62
C ARG A 229 -18.43 -8.31 26.15
N ASP A 230 -17.19 -8.61 25.75
CA ASP A 230 -15.99 -8.02 26.36
C ASP A 230 -15.66 -6.63 25.78
N LEU A 231 -16.31 -6.26 24.65
CA LEU A 231 -16.29 -4.90 24.09
C LEU A 231 -17.57 -4.11 24.38
N GLU A 232 -18.50 -4.65 25.15
CA GLU A 232 -19.70 -3.93 25.55
C GLU A 232 -19.34 -2.67 26.33
N GLY A 233 -19.91 -1.52 25.95
CA GLY A 233 -19.55 -0.21 26.52
C GLY A 233 -18.41 0.53 25.83
N PHE A 234 -17.67 -0.09 24.92
CA PHE A 234 -16.66 0.57 24.08
C PHE A 234 -17.23 1.13 22.77
N ASP A 235 -18.47 0.82 22.43
CA ASP A 235 -19.14 1.23 21.19
C ASP A 235 -19.25 2.74 20.99
N GLN A 236 -19.16 3.53 22.07
CA GLN A 236 -19.20 4.99 22.02
C GLN A 236 -17.91 5.63 21.45
N TYR A 237 -16.83 4.88 21.29
CA TYR A 237 -15.58 5.41 20.76
C TYR A 237 -15.47 5.18 19.25
N ALA A 238 -15.32 6.24 18.47
CA ALA A 238 -15.21 6.18 17.01
C ALA A 238 -14.10 5.24 16.49
N ARG A 239 -13.08 4.98 17.29
CA ARG A 239 -11.98 4.07 16.95
C ARG A 239 -12.43 2.59 16.81
N TYR A 240 -13.57 2.21 17.38
CA TYR A 240 -14.14 0.88 17.27
C TYR A 240 -15.09 0.69 16.09
N ASP A 241 -15.47 1.76 15.40
CA ASP A 241 -16.43 1.70 14.30
C ASP A 241 -16.01 0.75 13.18
N SER A 242 -14.69 0.67 12.90
CA SER A 242 -14.19 -0.23 11.87
C SER A 242 -14.27 -1.71 12.30
N LEU A 243 -13.99 -2.00 13.56
CA LEU A 243 -14.12 -3.35 14.13
C LEU A 243 -15.58 -3.78 14.19
N ARG A 244 -16.47 -2.90 14.66
CA ARG A 244 -17.91 -3.17 14.72
C ARG A 244 -18.47 -3.50 13.33
N ARG A 245 -18.18 -2.69 12.32
CA ARG A 245 -18.62 -2.95 10.93
C ARG A 245 -18.11 -4.29 10.40
N MET A 246 -16.85 -4.63 10.72
CA MET A 246 -16.31 -5.93 10.35
C MET A 246 -17.04 -7.09 11.02
N LEU A 247 -17.37 -6.97 12.31
CA LEU A 247 -18.15 -7.99 13.02
C LEU A 247 -19.58 -8.11 12.48
N GLU A 248 -20.25 -6.98 12.21
CA GLU A 248 -21.58 -6.96 11.59
C GLU A 248 -21.56 -7.64 10.22
N GLN A 249 -20.56 -7.34 9.38
CA GLN A 249 -20.37 -8.00 8.10
C GLN A 249 -20.14 -9.51 8.28
N GLN A 250 -19.24 -9.90 9.19
CA GLN A 250 -18.90 -11.29 9.45
C GLN A 250 -20.12 -12.14 9.86
N TYR A 251 -21.06 -11.56 10.64
CA TYR A 251 -22.27 -12.29 11.07
C TYR A 251 -23.42 -12.25 10.06
N SER A 252 -23.39 -11.34 9.09
CA SER A 252 -24.44 -11.21 8.07
C SER A 252 -24.10 -11.91 6.75
N GLU A 253 -22.81 -12.08 6.44
CA GLU A 253 -22.33 -12.64 5.18
C GLU A 253 -21.65 -14.00 5.38
N GLU A 254 -21.63 -14.82 4.34
CA GLU A 254 -20.91 -16.10 4.38
C GLU A 254 -19.39 -15.90 4.24
N GLU A 255 -18.98 -14.90 3.49
CA GLU A 255 -17.60 -14.57 3.22
C GLU A 255 -17.43 -13.06 3.04
N GLY A 256 -16.30 -12.54 3.40
CA GLY A 256 -16.02 -11.14 3.21
C GLY A 256 -14.59 -10.75 3.53
N SER A 257 -14.27 -9.50 3.21
CA SER A 257 -12.95 -8.93 3.46
C SER A 257 -13.10 -7.51 4.01
N SER A 258 -12.26 -7.16 4.97
CA SER A 258 -12.32 -5.85 5.63
C SER A 258 -10.94 -5.38 6.08
N VAL A 259 -10.80 -4.06 6.17
CA VAL A 259 -9.65 -3.43 6.83
C VAL A 259 -10.17 -2.69 8.05
N TYR A 260 -9.67 -3.06 9.22
CA TYR A 260 -10.13 -2.49 10.47
C TYR A 260 -8.98 -2.33 11.46
N VAL A 261 -9.24 -1.62 12.56
CA VAL A 261 -8.32 -1.56 13.69
C VAL A 261 -8.73 -2.65 14.66
N GLU A 262 -7.86 -3.62 14.84
CA GLU A 262 -8.06 -4.67 15.83
C GLU A 262 -7.80 -4.10 17.23
N TYR A 263 -8.72 -4.38 18.13
CA TYR A 263 -8.68 -3.92 19.50
C TYR A 263 -9.21 -5.00 20.44
N THR A 264 -8.44 -5.29 21.46
CA THR A 264 -8.67 -6.43 22.34
C THR A 264 -8.56 -6.04 23.82
N ASN A 265 -9.18 -4.92 24.18
CA ASN A 265 -9.33 -4.48 25.58
C ASN A 265 -8.05 -4.64 26.42
N ASN A 266 -6.94 -4.05 25.99
CA ASN A 266 -5.60 -4.09 26.60
C ASN A 266 -4.85 -5.45 26.55
N ILE A 267 -5.39 -6.47 25.91
CA ILE A 267 -4.65 -7.71 25.65
C ILE A 267 -3.53 -7.45 24.65
N MET A 268 -3.87 -6.76 23.55
CA MET A 268 -2.90 -6.35 22.52
C MET A 268 -3.06 -4.86 22.18
N PRO A 269 -1.97 -4.19 21.74
CA PRO A 269 -2.08 -2.80 21.28
C PRO A 269 -2.95 -2.72 20.01
N PRO A 270 -3.67 -1.60 19.78
CA PRO A 270 -4.46 -1.42 18.57
C PRO A 270 -3.58 -1.48 17.33
N VAL A 271 -3.88 -2.37 16.40
CA VAL A 271 -3.16 -2.56 15.15
C VAL A 271 -4.14 -2.53 13.98
N GLN A 272 -3.82 -1.78 12.95
CA GLN A 272 -4.59 -1.84 11.71
C GLN A 272 -4.28 -3.15 11.00
N VAL A 273 -5.31 -3.93 10.72
CA VAL A 273 -5.22 -5.23 10.07
C VAL A 273 -6.10 -5.28 8.83
N MET A 274 -5.73 -6.18 7.94
CA MET A 274 -6.53 -6.64 6.81
C MET A 274 -6.95 -8.05 7.12
N ALA A 275 -8.23 -8.35 7.03
CA ALA A 275 -8.75 -9.67 7.27
C ALA A 275 -9.76 -10.07 6.20
N SER A 276 -9.78 -11.35 5.90
CA SER A 276 -10.84 -11.99 5.12
C SER A 276 -11.39 -13.16 5.93
N PHE A 277 -12.68 -13.39 5.84
CA PHE A 277 -13.34 -14.44 6.60
C PHE A 277 -14.18 -15.34 5.71
N SER A 278 -14.37 -16.57 6.16
CA SER A 278 -15.28 -17.57 5.58
C SER A 278 -16.02 -18.27 6.70
N ARG A 279 -17.34 -18.40 6.53
CA ARG A 279 -18.21 -19.12 7.44
C ARG A 279 -18.11 -20.61 7.19
N MET A 280 -18.03 -21.43 8.23
CA MET A 280 -18.22 -22.86 8.16
C MET A 280 -19.43 -23.29 8.98
N ASN A 281 -20.18 -24.26 8.48
CA ASN A 281 -21.33 -24.82 9.14
C ASN A 281 -21.01 -26.23 9.67
N LEU A 282 -21.22 -26.41 10.96
CA LEU A 282 -20.96 -27.67 11.67
C LEU A 282 -22.27 -28.20 12.25
N ASN A 283 -23.09 -28.85 11.42
CA ASN A 283 -24.40 -29.42 11.84
C ASN A 283 -25.32 -28.43 12.57
N GLY A 284 -25.45 -27.23 12.01
CA GLY A 284 -26.33 -26.19 12.55
C GLY A 284 -25.64 -25.14 13.43
N ILE A 285 -24.36 -25.36 13.80
CA ILE A 285 -23.53 -24.37 14.48
C ILE A 285 -22.65 -23.69 13.43
N SER A 286 -22.53 -22.37 13.49
CA SER A 286 -21.72 -21.61 12.57
C SER A 286 -20.46 -21.08 13.25
N TRP A 287 -19.31 -21.39 12.68
CA TRP A 287 -18.04 -20.77 13.04
C TRP A 287 -17.51 -19.91 11.90
N TYR A 288 -16.70 -18.93 12.25
CA TYR A 288 -16.12 -17.97 11.31
C TYR A 288 -14.60 -18.07 11.37
N VAL A 289 -14.00 -18.49 10.28
CA VAL A 289 -12.55 -18.57 10.11
C VAL A 289 -12.07 -17.27 9.47
N SER A 290 -11.21 -16.55 10.15
CA SER A 290 -10.64 -15.27 9.68
C SER A 290 -9.14 -15.42 9.47
N ALA A 291 -8.66 -15.19 8.25
CA ALA A 291 -7.24 -14.99 7.96
C ALA A 291 -6.93 -13.49 8.10
N VAL A 292 -6.00 -13.17 8.97
CA VAL A 292 -5.67 -11.79 9.38
C VAL A 292 -4.21 -11.48 9.10
N MET A 293 -3.94 -10.27 8.63
CA MET A 293 -2.57 -9.80 8.40
C MET A 293 -2.44 -8.33 8.80
N PRO A 294 -1.34 -7.92 9.48
CA PRO A 294 -1.09 -6.50 9.74
C PRO A 294 -1.06 -5.71 8.43
N TYR A 295 -1.84 -4.62 8.35
CA TYR A 295 -2.00 -3.83 7.13
C TYR A 295 -0.65 -3.33 6.57
N ARG A 296 0.25 -2.92 7.47
CA ARG A 296 1.60 -2.49 7.07
C ARG A 296 2.39 -3.63 6.41
N ALA A 297 2.32 -4.83 6.95
CA ALA A 297 3.00 -6.00 6.39
C ALA A 297 2.42 -6.38 5.02
N ALA A 298 1.08 -6.36 4.89
CA ALA A 298 0.39 -6.63 3.64
C ALA A 298 0.82 -5.68 2.50
N MET A 299 1.07 -4.40 2.83
CA MET A 299 1.38 -3.35 1.85
C MET A 299 2.88 -3.07 1.69
N GLN A 300 3.75 -3.60 2.56
CA GLN A 300 5.18 -3.25 2.59
C GLN A 300 5.99 -3.86 1.45
N THR A 301 5.68 -5.08 1.05
CA THR A 301 6.46 -5.85 0.06
C THR A 301 6.42 -5.19 -1.32
N GLU A 302 5.32 -4.53 -1.68
CA GLU A 302 5.08 -3.93 -3.00
C GLU A 302 5.57 -2.47 -3.13
N THR A 303 5.83 -1.80 -2.01
CA THR A 303 6.25 -0.39 -2.03
C THR A 303 7.69 -0.19 -2.55
N SER A 304 8.51 -1.24 -2.60
CA SER A 304 9.89 -1.17 -3.12
C SER A 304 9.93 -0.87 -4.62
N GLY A 305 9.11 -1.52 -5.44
CA GLY A 305 9.00 -1.28 -6.87
C GLY A 305 8.54 0.15 -7.18
N MET A 306 7.56 0.65 -6.43
CA MET A 306 7.06 2.02 -6.60
C MET A 306 8.08 3.08 -6.16
N ARG A 307 8.95 2.81 -5.20
CA ARG A 307 10.06 3.72 -4.86
C ARG A 307 11.02 3.92 -6.03
N HIS A 308 11.35 2.87 -6.77
CA HIS A 308 12.18 2.97 -7.97
C HIS A 308 11.51 3.78 -9.07
N LEU A 309 10.21 3.62 -9.30
CA LEU A 309 9.44 4.45 -10.22
C LEU A 309 9.40 5.92 -9.78
N GLY A 310 9.25 6.18 -8.49
CA GLY A 310 9.34 7.51 -7.90
C GLY A 310 10.70 8.17 -8.12
N LEU A 311 11.79 7.45 -7.88
CA LEU A 311 13.15 7.92 -8.16
C LEU A 311 13.36 8.21 -9.64
N LEU A 312 12.89 7.33 -10.52
CA LEU A 312 12.96 7.55 -11.98
C LEU A 312 12.23 8.83 -12.39
N ALA A 313 11.03 9.07 -11.85
CA ALA A 313 10.28 10.30 -12.11
C ALA A 313 11.03 11.57 -11.65
N VAL A 314 11.66 11.53 -10.47
CA VAL A 314 12.48 12.63 -9.96
C VAL A 314 13.69 12.88 -10.90
N VAL A 315 14.36 11.83 -11.38
CA VAL A 315 15.46 11.94 -12.32
C VAL A 315 15.01 12.56 -13.64
N ILE A 316 13.87 12.12 -14.19
CA ILE A 316 13.31 12.70 -15.42
C ILE A 316 12.98 14.18 -15.22
N CYS A 317 12.35 14.56 -14.10
CA CYS A 317 12.09 15.96 -13.78
C CYS A 317 13.38 16.78 -13.69
N ALA A 318 14.42 16.27 -13.06
CA ALA A 318 15.71 16.92 -12.95
C ALA A 318 16.37 17.12 -14.35
N LEU A 319 16.28 16.13 -15.23
CA LEU A 319 16.75 16.23 -16.60
C LEU A 319 15.98 17.27 -17.43
N ILE A 320 14.66 17.35 -17.27
CA ILE A 320 13.85 18.38 -17.93
C ILE A 320 14.23 19.78 -17.43
N LEU A 321 14.40 19.96 -16.12
CA LEU A 321 14.79 21.25 -15.54
C LEU A 321 16.19 21.68 -15.96
N THR A 322 17.17 20.77 -15.92
CA THR A 322 18.56 21.04 -16.36
C THR A 322 18.62 21.32 -17.84
N GLY A 323 17.94 20.53 -18.70
CA GLY A 323 17.84 20.79 -20.13
C GLY A 323 17.19 22.14 -20.43
N GLY A 324 16.11 22.48 -19.72
CA GLY A 324 15.46 23.80 -19.81
C GLY A 324 16.39 24.95 -19.41
N ALA A 325 17.15 24.78 -18.33
CA ALA A 325 18.14 25.77 -17.87
C ALA A 325 19.25 25.97 -18.89
N ILE A 326 19.79 24.90 -19.48
CA ILE A 326 20.81 24.94 -20.52
C ILE A 326 20.29 25.69 -21.76
N ILE A 327 19.11 25.36 -22.24
CA ILE A 327 18.49 26.01 -23.39
C ILE A 327 18.26 27.51 -23.10
N TYR A 328 17.79 27.84 -21.89
CA TYR A 328 17.61 29.24 -21.47
C TYR A 328 18.92 29.99 -21.44
N HIS A 329 19.99 29.42 -20.87
CA HIS A 329 21.33 30.02 -20.82
C HIS A 329 21.92 30.24 -22.23
N GLN A 330 21.85 29.24 -23.10
CA GLN A 330 22.32 29.36 -24.51
C GLN A 330 21.56 30.44 -25.27
N ARG A 331 20.22 30.54 -25.08
CA ARG A 331 19.43 31.61 -25.71
C ARG A 331 19.83 32.97 -25.20
N ARG A 332 20.08 33.11 -23.90
CA ARG A 332 20.53 34.36 -23.29
C ARG A 332 21.91 34.81 -23.86
N GLU A 333 22.87 33.87 -23.96
CA GLU A 333 24.17 34.14 -24.52
C GLU A 333 24.08 34.54 -26.02
N ARG A 334 23.32 33.83 -26.82
CA ARG A 334 23.07 34.20 -28.21
C ARG A 334 22.42 35.58 -28.38
N GLN A 335 21.62 36.02 -27.44
CA GLN A 335 21.03 37.37 -27.47
C GLN A 335 22.06 38.44 -27.14
N LYS A 336 22.92 38.22 -26.15
CA LYS A 336 24.04 39.12 -25.83
C LYS A 336 24.97 39.28 -27.03
N LEU A 337 25.38 38.18 -27.64
CA LEU A 337 26.23 38.20 -28.84
C LEU A 337 25.59 38.96 -30.01
N LYS A 338 24.28 38.81 -30.23
CA LYS A 338 23.56 39.58 -31.28
C LYS A 338 23.53 41.06 -30.99
N LEU A 339 23.35 41.45 -29.73
CA LEU A 339 23.37 42.85 -29.29
C LEU A 339 24.79 43.45 -29.49
N GLU A 340 25.81 42.74 -29.08
CA GLU A 340 27.19 43.12 -29.20
C GLU A 340 27.61 43.26 -30.68
N THR A 341 27.22 42.31 -31.53
CA THR A 341 27.45 42.38 -32.98
C THR A 341 26.72 43.58 -33.62
N ARG A 342 25.55 43.94 -33.17
CA ARG A 342 24.84 45.14 -33.64
C ARG A 342 25.59 46.40 -33.19
N TYR A 343 25.97 46.47 -31.92
CA TYR A 343 26.69 47.60 -31.37
C TYR A 343 28.02 47.83 -32.15
N LEU A 344 28.78 46.76 -32.41
CA LEU A 344 30.01 46.83 -33.17
C LEU A 344 29.79 47.29 -34.61
N ARG A 345 28.72 46.85 -35.29
CA ARG A 345 28.35 47.30 -36.64
C ARG A 345 27.97 48.77 -36.64
N ASP A 346 27.17 49.20 -35.70
CA ASP A 346 26.76 50.61 -35.63
C ASP A 346 27.96 51.51 -35.31
N MET A 347 28.88 51.06 -34.44
CA MET A 347 30.13 51.79 -34.15
C MET A 347 31.06 51.87 -35.36
N ASN A 348 31.24 50.75 -36.10
CA ASN A 348 32.06 50.77 -37.34
C ASN A 348 31.47 51.71 -38.39
N ARG A 349 30.14 51.72 -38.54
CA ARG A 349 29.48 52.67 -39.47
C ARG A 349 29.71 54.13 -39.05
N THR A 350 29.57 54.42 -37.78
CA THR A 350 29.84 55.78 -37.28
C THR A 350 31.30 56.18 -37.47
N LEU A 351 32.25 55.27 -37.28
CA LEU A 351 33.66 55.52 -37.57
C LEU A 351 33.93 55.76 -39.04
N GLU A 352 33.31 55.03 -39.98
CA GLU A 352 33.40 55.26 -41.43
C GLU A 352 32.78 56.64 -41.78
N GLU A 353 31.65 56.99 -41.27
CA GLU A 353 31.03 58.33 -41.48
C GLU A 353 31.93 59.44 -40.95
N LEU A 354 32.54 59.27 -39.78
CA LEU A 354 33.51 60.21 -39.22
C LEU A 354 34.76 60.35 -40.10
N HIS A 355 35.28 59.25 -40.55
CA HIS A 355 36.45 59.23 -41.41
C HIS A 355 36.22 59.95 -42.76
N GLN A 356 35.04 59.69 -43.36
CA GLN A 356 34.65 60.42 -44.60
C GLN A 356 34.48 61.94 -44.33
N SER A 357 33.89 62.32 -43.22
CA SER A 357 33.76 63.70 -42.83
C SER A 357 35.10 64.35 -42.59
N GLN A 358 36.09 63.70 -41.96
CA GLN A 358 37.43 64.21 -41.77
C GLN A 358 38.15 64.35 -43.11
N GLU A 359 38.02 63.43 -44.06
CA GLU A 359 38.58 63.57 -45.39
C GLU A 359 37.95 64.74 -46.13
N GLN A 360 36.66 64.96 -46.05
CA GLN A 360 36.04 66.15 -46.62
C GLN A 360 36.58 67.45 -46.01
N VAL A 361 36.70 67.53 -44.71
CA VAL A 361 37.26 68.71 -44.03
C VAL A 361 38.70 68.95 -44.45
N ARG A 362 39.50 67.89 -44.57
CA ARG A 362 40.84 67.92 -45.02
C ARG A 362 40.94 68.43 -46.47
N HIS A 363 40.02 67.96 -47.31
CA HIS A 363 39.93 68.42 -48.72
C HIS A 363 39.55 69.90 -48.78
N TYR A 364 38.61 70.39 -48.02
CA TYR A 364 38.21 71.80 -47.91
C TYR A 364 39.39 72.66 -47.41
N GLN A 365 40.10 72.20 -46.37
CA GLN A 365 41.28 72.89 -45.87
C GLN A 365 42.37 73.05 -46.97
N LYS A 366 42.65 71.97 -47.77
CA LYS A 366 43.58 72.06 -48.92
C LYS A 366 43.12 73.07 -49.98
N LEU A 367 41.80 73.03 -50.33
CA LEU A 367 41.25 74.01 -51.29
C LEU A 367 41.36 75.45 -50.77
N THR A 368 41.03 75.64 -49.49
CA THR A 368 41.17 76.98 -48.86
C THR A 368 42.59 77.44 -48.84
N THR A 369 43.53 76.56 -48.52
CA THR A 369 45.00 76.94 -48.57
C THR A 369 45.44 77.27 -49.97
N ILE A 370 45.06 76.51 -50.99
CA ILE A 370 45.36 76.79 -52.39
C ILE A 370 44.67 78.14 -52.78
N GLY A 371 43.42 78.37 -52.36
CA GLY A 371 42.76 79.61 -52.64
C GLY A 371 43.46 80.85 -52.06
N MET A 372 43.95 80.73 -50.79
CA MET A 372 44.74 81.80 -50.17
C MET A 372 46.08 82.05 -50.87
N LEU A 373 46.81 80.92 -51.24
CA LEU A 373 48.04 81.02 -51.95
C LEU A 373 47.83 81.64 -53.32
N ALA A 374 46.74 81.20 -54.02
CA ALA A 374 46.43 81.77 -55.34
C ALA A 374 46.08 83.29 -55.23
N GLY A 375 45.28 83.64 -54.21
CA GLY A 375 44.93 85.03 -53.92
C GLY A 375 46.22 85.89 -53.62
N GLY A 376 47.12 85.32 -52.82
CA GLY A 376 48.41 85.95 -52.54
C GLY A 376 49.27 86.15 -53.75
N ILE A 377 49.39 85.11 -54.64
CA ILE A 377 50.10 85.17 -55.91
C ILE A 377 49.47 86.18 -56.85
N VAL A 378 48.17 86.25 -57.01
CA VAL A 378 47.49 87.24 -57.79
C VAL A 378 47.71 88.62 -57.26
N HIS A 379 47.73 88.78 -55.95
CA HIS A 379 48.07 90.08 -55.38
C HIS A 379 49.54 90.52 -55.65
N GLU A 380 50.48 89.59 -55.49
CA GLU A 380 51.87 89.86 -55.85
C GLU A 380 52.04 90.13 -57.34
N PHE A 381 51.36 89.38 -58.21
CA PHE A 381 51.35 89.58 -59.64
C PHE A 381 50.81 90.97 -60.00
N ASN A 382 49.70 91.37 -59.41
CA ASN A 382 49.13 92.70 -59.61
C ASN A 382 50.07 93.80 -59.09
N ASN A 383 50.75 93.59 -57.98
CA ASN A 383 51.70 94.51 -57.43
C ASN A 383 52.93 94.68 -58.33
N LEU A 384 53.33 93.62 -59.05
CA LEU A 384 54.44 93.66 -60.10
C LEU A 384 53.96 94.29 -61.39
N LEU A 385 52.70 93.99 -61.81
CA LEU A 385 52.13 94.52 -63.05
C LEU A 385 51.80 95.98 -62.95
N THR A 386 51.32 96.47 -61.83
CA THR A 386 50.91 97.86 -61.64
C THR A 386 52.08 98.83 -61.93
N PRO A 387 53.27 98.69 -61.40
CA PRO A 387 54.37 99.55 -61.75
C PRO A 387 54.78 99.43 -63.21
N VAL A 388 54.74 98.15 -63.77
CA VAL A 388 55.11 97.96 -65.23
C VAL A 388 54.08 98.70 -66.11
N ILE A 389 52.81 98.55 -65.85
CA ILE A 389 51.78 99.31 -66.60
C ILE A 389 51.94 100.81 -66.42
N GLY A 390 52.13 101.26 -65.18
CA GLY A 390 52.34 102.66 -64.87
C GLY A 390 53.57 103.22 -65.55
N TYR A 391 54.65 102.44 -65.56
CA TYR A 391 55.86 102.89 -66.33
C TYR A 391 55.66 102.81 -67.84
N SER A 392 54.91 101.87 -68.35
CA SER A 392 54.61 101.84 -69.76
C SER A 392 53.72 102.98 -70.20
N GLU A 393 52.70 103.34 -69.39
CA GLU A 393 51.84 104.50 -69.63
C GLU A 393 52.60 105.79 -69.53
N PHE A 394 53.51 105.91 -68.56
CA PHE A 394 54.36 107.05 -68.40
C PHE A 394 55.32 107.21 -69.58
N LEU A 395 55.89 106.14 -70.07
CA LEU A 395 56.73 106.16 -71.27
C LEU A 395 55.93 106.50 -72.54
N MET A 396 54.74 105.98 -72.72
CA MET A 396 53.82 106.35 -73.77
C MET A 396 53.47 107.85 -73.77
N GLU A 397 53.22 108.43 -72.52
CA GLU A 397 52.92 109.82 -72.38
C GLU A 397 54.12 110.70 -72.68
N GLN A 398 55.37 110.29 -72.33
CA GLN A 398 56.58 111.03 -72.59
C GLN A 398 57.03 110.97 -74.07
N LEU A 399 56.75 109.90 -74.76
CA LEU A 399 57.13 109.73 -76.18
C LEU A 399 56.26 110.50 -77.17
N GLY A 400 55.09 110.98 -76.76
CA GLY A 400 54.20 111.77 -77.64
C GLY A 400 53.60 110.95 -78.76
N LYS A 401 52.47 111.28 -79.21
CA LYS A 401 51.74 110.48 -80.29
C LYS A 401 52.40 110.48 -81.67
N ASP A 402 53.45 111.31 -81.87
CA ASP A 402 54.12 111.40 -83.16
C ASP A 402 55.45 110.66 -83.16
N ASN A 403 55.72 109.76 -82.22
CA ASN A 403 56.93 108.97 -82.14
C ASN A 403 56.72 107.56 -82.69
N GLU A 404 57.61 107.09 -83.53
CA GLU A 404 57.59 105.78 -84.20
C GLU A 404 57.53 104.58 -83.21
N TYR A 405 57.70 104.80 -81.88
CA TYR A 405 57.63 103.76 -80.81
C TYR A 405 56.47 103.97 -79.83
N TYR A 406 55.39 104.69 -80.19
CA TYR A 406 54.19 104.89 -79.40
C TYR A 406 53.27 103.69 -79.34
#